data_69bac339654c02cf764522a05a348f4e
#
_entry.id   69bac339654c02cf764522a05a348f4e
#
_cell.length_a   1.000
_cell.length_b   1.000
_cell.length_c   1.000
_cell.angle_alpha   90.00
_cell.angle_beta   90.00
_cell.angle_gamma   90.00
#
_symmetry.space_group_name_H-M   'P 1'
#
loop_
_entity.id
_entity.type
_entity.pdbx_description
1 polymer ?
#
loop_
_entity_poly.entity_id
_entity_poly.type
_entity_poly.pdbx_seq_one_letter_code
_entity_poly.pdbx_strand_id
1 'polypeptide(L)'
;MGYDGTLKFDTSIDSSGFQDGISKIGSCASTALKATTAIIGGAATAVVGIGTAAIKTGANFESSMSNVAAISGATGDELKSLTDKAKEMGAKTKFSASESADAFSYMAMAGWKTADMLDGIEGIMNLAAASGEDLATTSDIVTDALTAFGLSASDSTHFADVLAKASSNANTNVGMMGETFKYVAPVAGALGFSAEDCATAIGLMANSGIKASQAGTSLRSIFTRMAKPTKEVQGAMDALGISLTKSDGSMKSLNEIMVDLRKGFSGLTQDQKAQMAAALGGQEAMSGLLAIVNASDDDFN
;
A
#
# COMPACT_ATOMS: atom_id res chain seq x y z
N MET A 1 -51.43 20.13 -16.57
CA MET A 1 -50.24 20.98 -16.74
C MET A 1 -49.05 20.07 -16.52
N GLY A 2 -48.45 19.60 -17.62
CA GLY A 2 -47.26 18.77 -17.58
C GLY A 2 -46.03 19.67 -17.53
N TYR A 3 -45.13 19.39 -16.65
CA TYR A 3 -43.81 19.99 -16.61
C TYR A 3 -42.86 19.14 -17.46
N ASP A 4 -42.57 19.63 -18.68
CA ASP A 4 -41.47 19.15 -19.53
C ASP A 4 -40.20 19.93 -19.16
N GLY A 5 -39.50 19.44 -18.16
CA GLY A 5 -38.19 19.97 -17.78
C GLY A 5 -37.08 19.19 -18.43
N THR A 6 -36.72 19.48 -19.67
CA THR A 6 -35.45 19.00 -20.26
C THR A 6 -34.32 19.91 -19.78
N LEU A 7 -33.46 19.40 -18.88
CA LEU A 7 -32.18 20.04 -18.54
C LEU A 7 -31.22 19.78 -19.71
N LYS A 8 -30.94 20.81 -20.50
CA LYS A 8 -29.88 20.79 -21.52
C LYS A 8 -28.59 21.26 -20.84
N PHE A 9 -27.65 20.34 -20.63
CA PHE A 9 -26.28 20.70 -20.29
C PHE A 9 -25.53 21.00 -21.60
N ASP A 10 -25.13 22.25 -21.79
CA ASP A 10 -24.23 22.63 -22.87
C ASP A 10 -22.80 22.46 -22.37
N THR A 11 -22.17 21.35 -22.74
CA THR A 11 -20.77 21.05 -22.44
C THR A 11 -19.92 21.52 -23.61
N SER A 12 -19.78 22.83 -23.82
CA SER A 12 -18.75 23.35 -24.69
C SER A 12 -17.40 23.36 -23.94
N ILE A 13 -16.57 22.36 -24.21
CA ILE A 13 -15.16 22.37 -23.76
C ILE A 13 -14.42 23.36 -24.67
N ASP A 14 -13.93 24.46 -24.09
CA ASP A 14 -13.02 25.37 -24.79
C ASP A 14 -11.66 24.67 -24.98
N SER A 15 -11.47 24.11 -26.17
CA SER A 15 -10.24 23.44 -26.60
C SER A 15 -9.23 24.38 -27.26
N SER A 16 -9.47 25.69 -27.27
CA SER A 16 -8.61 26.67 -27.95
C SER A 16 -7.19 26.69 -27.34
N GLY A 17 -7.04 26.67 -26.01
CA GLY A 17 -5.76 26.59 -25.34
C GLY A 17 -4.99 25.29 -25.62
N PHE A 18 -5.70 24.18 -25.81
CA PHE A 18 -5.11 22.89 -26.18
C PHE A 18 -4.63 22.89 -27.64
N GLN A 19 -5.41 23.44 -28.56
CA GLN A 19 -5.02 23.53 -29.97
C GLN A 19 -3.86 24.53 -30.17
N ASP A 20 -3.83 25.63 -29.44
CA ASP A 20 -2.72 26.57 -29.44
C ASP A 20 -1.42 25.97 -28.84
N GLY A 21 -1.55 25.14 -27.81
CA GLY A 21 -0.43 24.36 -27.23
C GLY A 21 0.14 23.38 -28.23
N ILE A 22 -0.69 22.59 -28.89
CA ILE A 22 -0.28 21.63 -29.94
C ILE A 22 0.37 22.36 -31.13
N SER A 23 -0.19 23.48 -31.58
CA SER A 23 0.37 24.24 -32.70
C SER A 23 1.74 24.87 -32.35
N LYS A 24 1.95 25.35 -31.12
CA LYS A 24 3.23 25.82 -30.64
C LYS A 24 4.28 24.68 -30.53
N ILE A 25 3.89 23.51 -30.06
CA ILE A 25 4.76 22.33 -30.02
C ILE A 25 5.11 21.90 -31.48
N GLY A 26 4.14 21.89 -32.37
CA GLY A 26 4.36 21.59 -33.77
C GLY A 26 5.29 22.59 -34.47
N SER A 27 5.20 23.87 -34.15
CA SER A 27 6.07 24.92 -34.68
C SER A 27 7.49 24.86 -34.11
N CYS A 28 7.66 24.55 -32.83
CA CYS A 28 8.96 24.31 -32.21
C CYS A 28 9.63 23.05 -32.79
N ALA A 29 8.88 21.95 -32.95
CA ALA A 29 9.36 20.72 -33.54
C ALA A 29 9.77 20.91 -35.02
N SER A 30 8.98 21.66 -35.78
CA SER A 30 9.30 21.96 -37.20
C SER A 30 10.50 22.90 -37.37
N THR A 31 10.70 23.82 -36.42
CA THR A 31 11.88 24.72 -36.42
C THR A 31 13.15 23.96 -36.01
N ALA A 32 13.07 23.08 -35.01
CA ALA A 32 14.16 22.19 -34.63
C ALA A 32 14.51 21.20 -35.76
N LEU A 33 13.50 20.67 -36.46
CA LEU A 33 13.68 19.78 -37.61
C LEU A 33 14.37 20.49 -38.80
N LYS A 34 14.00 21.74 -39.09
CA LYS A 34 14.65 22.55 -40.16
C LYS A 34 16.11 22.88 -39.82
N ALA A 35 16.44 23.10 -38.58
CA ALA A 35 17.82 23.35 -38.13
C ALA A 35 18.69 22.07 -38.21
N THR A 36 18.13 20.90 -37.97
CA THR A 36 18.86 19.61 -38.02
C THR A 36 18.97 19.03 -39.42
N THR A 37 18.03 19.27 -40.34
CA THR A 37 18.12 18.83 -41.74
C THR A 37 19.22 19.54 -42.54
N ALA A 38 19.71 20.70 -42.06
CA ALA A 38 20.87 21.37 -42.67
C ALA A 38 22.23 20.74 -42.31
N ILE A 39 22.30 19.82 -41.36
CA ILE A 39 23.56 19.29 -40.80
C ILE A 39 23.81 17.83 -41.13
N ILE A 40 22.80 16.96 -41.40
CA ILE A 40 23.02 15.53 -41.59
C ILE A 40 22.12 14.93 -42.67
N GLY A 41 22.59 14.78 -43.90
CA GLY A 41 21.97 13.97 -44.93
C GLY A 41 22.13 12.48 -44.63
N GLY A 42 21.27 11.90 -43.77
CA GLY A 42 21.26 10.47 -43.45
C GLY A 42 20.60 10.06 -42.14
N ALA A 43 20.33 10.99 -41.22
CA ALA A 43 19.78 10.68 -39.91
C ALA A 43 18.29 11.07 -39.75
N ALA A 44 17.59 11.43 -40.83
CA ALA A 44 16.21 11.99 -40.77
C ALA A 44 15.19 11.01 -40.16
N THR A 45 15.33 9.72 -40.34
CA THR A 45 14.41 8.70 -39.79
C THR A 45 14.55 8.51 -38.28
N ALA A 46 15.76 8.65 -37.72
CA ALA A 46 16.00 8.52 -36.28
C ALA A 46 15.44 9.74 -35.50
N VAL A 47 15.59 10.96 -36.06
CA VAL A 47 15.12 12.19 -35.41
C VAL A 47 13.59 12.28 -35.38
N VAL A 48 12.91 11.84 -36.45
CA VAL A 48 11.44 11.78 -36.50
C VAL A 48 10.92 10.75 -35.48
N GLY A 49 11.59 9.59 -35.34
CA GLY A 49 11.24 8.57 -34.33
C GLY A 49 11.37 9.10 -32.90
N ILE A 50 12.43 9.83 -32.59
CA ILE A 50 12.64 10.42 -31.24
C ILE A 50 11.63 11.52 -30.98
N GLY A 51 11.34 12.38 -31.96
CA GLY A 51 10.34 13.45 -31.84
C GLY A 51 8.93 12.92 -31.55
N THR A 52 8.48 11.92 -32.31
CA THR A 52 7.16 11.29 -32.09
C THR A 52 7.07 10.54 -30.77
N ALA A 53 8.12 9.86 -30.34
CA ALA A 53 8.19 9.21 -29.05
C ALA A 53 8.11 10.23 -27.90
N ALA A 54 8.85 11.34 -27.98
CA ALA A 54 8.83 12.40 -26.97
C ALA A 54 7.45 13.09 -26.87
N ILE A 55 6.80 13.35 -27.98
CA ILE A 55 5.43 13.92 -28.01
C ILE A 55 4.43 12.94 -27.37
N LYS A 56 4.52 11.64 -27.71
CA LYS A 56 3.64 10.62 -27.12
C LYS A 56 3.84 10.48 -25.62
N THR A 57 5.09 10.47 -25.17
CA THR A 57 5.43 10.40 -23.74
C THR A 57 4.91 11.63 -22.98
N GLY A 58 5.09 12.84 -23.56
CA GLY A 58 4.54 14.08 -22.99
C GLY A 58 3.01 14.07 -22.92
N ALA A 59 2.33 13.64 -23.98
CA ALA A 59 0.87 13.55 -24.01
C ALA A 59 0.33 12.53 -23.00
N ASN A 60 1.00 11.38 -22.84
CA ASN A 60 0.64 10.39 -21.83
C ASN A 60 0.78 10.97 -20.42
N PHE A 61 1.89 11.66 -20.13
CA PHE A 61 2.12 12.28 -18.85
C PHE A 61 1.08 13.37 -18.51
N GLU A 62 0.76 14.23 -19.49
CA GLU A 62 -0.30 15.24 -19.32
C GLU A 62 -1.67 14.60 -19.08
N SER A 63 -1.97 13.48 -19.76
CA SER A 63 -3.19 12.70 -19.52
C SER A 63 -3.23 12.14 -18.10
N SER A 64 -2.14 11.52 -17.61
CA SER A 64 -2.05 11.01 -16.24
C SER A 64 -2.22 12.15 -15.23
N MET A 65 -1.55 13.30 -15.42
CA MET A 65 -1.71 14.47 -14.53
C MET A 65 -3.10 15.08 -14.56
N SER A 66 -3.78 15.09 -15.72
CA SER A 66 -5.18 15.50 -15.82
C SER A 66 -6.10 14.60 -15.00
N ASN A 67 -5.81 13.29 -14.99
CA ASN A 67 -6.53 12.33 -14.16
C ASN A 67 -6.28 12.59 -12.66
N VAL A 68 -5.03 12.84 -12.28
CA VAL A 68 -4.69 13.26 -10.89
C VAL A 68 -5.50 14.49 -10.49
N ALA A 69 -5.52 15.53 -11.32
CA ALA A 69 -6.29 16.75 -11.06
C ALA A 69 -7.79 16.47 -10.88
N ALA A 70 -8.35 15.62 -11.75
CA ALA A 70 -9.78 15.28 -11.71
C ALA A 70 -10.16 14.51 -10.44
N ILE A 71 -9.31 13.59 -9.96
CA ILE A 71 -9.59 12.76 -8.79
C ILE A 71 -9.29 13.52 -7.50
N SER A 72 -8.12 14.18 -7.41
CA SER A 72 -7.67 14.88 -6.20
C SER A 72 -8.36 16.23 -6.00
N GLY A 73 -8.86 16.86 -7.08
CA GLY A 73 -9.32 18.23 -7.07
C GLY A 73 -8.18 19.27 -7.00
N ALA A 74 -6.92 18.86 -7.12
CA ALA A 74 -5.77 19.74 -7.09
C ALA A 74 -5.75 20.68 -8.29
N THR A 75 -5.50 21.95 -8.06
CA THR A 75 -5.43 23.00 -9.10
C THR A 75 -4.25 23.96 -8.81
N GLY A 76 -3.87 24.75 -9.79
CA GLY A 76 -2.86 25.80 -9.62
C GLY A 76 -1.53 25.25 -9.06
N ASP A 77 -1.07 25.82 -7.93
CA ASP A 77 0.22 25.48 -7.32
C ASP A 77 0.25 24.03 -6.77
N GLU A 78 -0.87 23.49 -6.31
CA GLU A 78 -0.98 22.11 -5.86
C GLU A 78 -0.71 21.13 -7.00
N LEU A 79 -1.41 21.29 -8.13
CA LEU A 79 -1.21 20.47 -9.31
C LEU A 79 0.21 20.62 -9.87
N LYS A 80 0.76 21.83 -9.82
CA LYS A 80 2.14 22.07 -10.21
C LYS A 80 3.12 21.30 -9.32
N SER A 81 2.92 21.29 -8.01
CA SER A 81 3.77 20.57 -7.06
C SER A 81 3.74 19.07 -7.30
N LEU A 82 2.54 18.48 -7.54
CA LEU A 82 2.40 17.08 -7.90
C LEU A 82 3.07 16.77 -9.25
N THR A 83 2.93 17.67 -10.23
CA THR A 83 3.56 17.52 -11.55
C THR A 83 5.09 17.52 -11.46
N ASP A 84 5.65 18.43 -10.68
CA ASP A 84 7.11 18.55 -10.48
C ASP A 84 7.63 17.32 -9.72
N LYS A 85 6.91 16.86 -8.69
CA LYS A 85 7.25 15.64 -7.93
C LYS A 85 7.15 14.39 -8.79
N ALA A 86 6.14 14.23 -9.65
CA ALA A 86 6.03 13.09 -10.56
C ALA A 86 7.24 13.02 -11.52
N LYS A 87 7.66 14.16 -12.05
CA LYS A 87 8.88 14.25 -12.90
C LYS A 87 10.15 13.92 -12.12
N GLU A 88 10.26 14.43 -10.89
CA GLU A 88 11.37 14.11 -9.99
C GLU A 88 11.48 12.61 -9.74
N MET A 89 10.37 11.97 -9.39
CA MET A 89 10.31 10.55 -9.11
C MET A 89 10.62 9.72 -10.37
N GLY A 90 10.10 10.14 -11.53
CA GLY A 90 10.43 9.51 -12.81
C GLY A 90 11.90 9.62 -13.21
N ALA A 91 12.61 10.62 -12.71
CA ALA A 91 14.06 10.79 -12.92
C ALA A 91 14.91 10.01 -11.90
N LYS A 92 14.42 9.77 -10.69
CA LYS A 92 15.14 9.16 -9.57
C LYS A 92 14.89 7.66 -9.40
N THR A 93 13.81 7.14 -9.96
CA THR A 93 13.41 5.74 -9.79
C THR A 93 13.39 4.98 -11.11
N LYS A 94 13.09 3.68 -11.08
CA LYS A 94 12.88 2.86 -12.28
C LYS A 94 11.58 3.18 -13.04
N PHE A 95 10.69 3.93 -12.42
CA PHE A 95 9.37 4.27 -12.98
C PHE A 95 9.44 5.54 -13.82
N SER A 96 8.53 5.66 -14.77
CA SER A 96 8.35 6.88 -15.57
C SER A 96 7.60 7.97 -14.76
N ALA A 97 7.65 9.21 -15.25
CA ALA A 97 6.84 10.29 -14.69
C ALA A 97 5.32 9.99 -14.80
N SER A 98 4.87 9.32 -15.87
CA SER A 98 3.47 8.90 -16.02
C SER A 98 3.06 7.88 -14.96
N GLU A 99 3.87 6.85 -14.71
CA GLU A 99 3.61 5.88 -13.64
C GLU A 99 3.61 6.54 -12.26
N SER A 100 4.46 7.54 -12.03
CA SER A 100 4.45 8.34 -10.80
C SER A 100 3.16 9.17 -10.67
N ALA A 101 2.65 9.71 -11.77
CA ALA A 101 1.35 10.39 -11.79
C ALA A 101 0.19 9.41 -11.53
N ASP A 102 0.27 8.20 -12.09
CA ASP A 102 -0.74 7.17 -11.85
C ASP A 102 -0.75 6.76 -10.36
N ALA A 103 0.42 6.68 -9.70
CA ALA A 103 0.51 6.47 -8.25
C ALA A 103 -0.23 7.57 -7.46
N PHE A 104 -0.07 8.84 -7.84
CA PHE A 104 -0.85 9.93 -7.24
C PHE A 104 -2.36 9.75 -7.43
N SER A 105 -2.81 9.22 -8.56
CA SER A 105 -4.23 8.93 -8.78
C SER A 105 -4.75 7.90 -7.78
N TYR A 106 -3.99 6.83 -7.49
CA TYR A 106 -4.36 5.84 -6.47
C TYR A 106 -4.39 6.43 -5.07
N MET A 107 -3.40 7.24 -4.69
CA MET A 107 -3.38 7.93 -3.40
C MET A 107 -4.58 8.87 -3.25
N ALA A 108 -4.92 9.62 -4.32
CA ALA A 108 -6.08 10.51 -4.33
C ALA A 108 -7.41 9.75 -4.20
N MET A 109 -7.54 8.56 -4.84
CA MET A 109 -8.70 7.67 -4.64
C MET A 109 -8.80 7.16 -3.21
N ALA A 110 -7.69 6.94 -2.53
CA ALA A 110 -7.65 6.62 -1.10
C ALA A 110 -7.97 7.83 -0.19
N GLY A 111 -8.21 9.01 -0.77
CA GLY A 111 -8.59 10.23 -0.05
C GLY A 111 -7.42 11.10 0.42
N TRP A 112 -6.20 10.78 0.05
CA TRP A 112 -5.02 11.57 0.40
C TRP A 112 -5.07 12.96 -0.26
N LYS A 113 -4.63 13.97 0.46
CA LYS A 113 -4.51 15.33 -0.02
C LYS A 113 -3.14 15.56 -0.65
N THR A 114 -2.98 16.68 -1.33
CA THR A 114 -1.73 17.04 -2.04
C THR A 114 -0.49 16.89 -1.16
N ALA A 115 -0.54 17.36 0.09
CA ALA A 115 0.58 17.22 1.04
C ALA A 115 0.90 15.76 1.34
N ASP A 116 -0.12 14.95 1.64
CA ASP A 116 0.01 13.53 1.94
C ASP A 116 0.61 12.76 0.75
N MET A 117 0.16 13.09 -0.48
CA MET A 117 0.67 12.47 -1.69
C MET A 117 2.15 12.81 -1.93
N LEU A 118 2.55 14.06 -1.69
CA LEU A 118 3.95 14.49 -1.82
C LEU A 118 4.86 13.83 -0.78
N ASP A 119 4.38 13.64 0.44
CA ASP A 119 5.13 13.00 1.54
C ASP A 119 5.23 11.48 1.35
N GLY A 120 4.17 10.85 0.87
CA GLY A 120 4.08 9.38 0.82
C GLY A 120 4.64 8.72 -0.44
N ILE A 121 4.74 9.44 -1.58
CA ILE A 121 5.06 8.81 -2.87
C ILE A 121 6.42 8.11 -2.89
N GLU A 122 7.42 8.66 -2.22
CA GLU A 122 8.77 8.11 -2.25
C GLU A 122 8.83 6.72 -1.59
N GLY A 123 8.20 6.54 -0.44
CA GLY A 123 8.10 5.25 0.24
C GLY A 123 7.37 4.21 -0.61
N ILE A 124 6.25 4.58 -1.21
CA ILE A 124 5.46 3.70 -2.08
C ILE A 124 6.26 3.26 -3.31
N MET A 125 6.91 4.18 -4.00
CA MET A 125 7.69 3.87 -5.21
C MET A 125 8.93 3.04 -4.88
N ASN A 126 9.60 3.31 -3.77
CA ASN A 126 10.74 2.51 -3.31
C ASN A 126 10.31 1.08 -2.97
N LEU A 127 9.17 0.90 -2.29
CA LEU A 127 8.62 -0.42 -2.01
C LEU A 127 8.26 -1.18 -3.28
N ALA A 128 7.56 -0.54 -4.23
CA ALA A 128 7.24 -1.14 -5.53
C ALA A 128 8.52 -1.51 -6.32
N ALA A 129 9.56 -0.67 -6.23
CA ALA A 129 10.83 -0.94 -6.88
C ALA A 129 11.56 -2.13 -6.25
N ALA A 130 11.57 -2.25 -4.94
CA ALA A 130 12.25 -3.29 -4.19
C ALA A 130 11.53 -4.65 -4.26
N SER A 131 10.20 -4.63 -4.19
CA SER A 131 9.38 -5.85 -4.16
C SER A 131 9.11 -6.44 -5.55
N GLY A 132 9.20 -5.63 -6.61
CA GLY A 132 8.78 -6.02 -7.95
C GLY A 132 7.26 -6.03 -8.16
N GLU A 133 6.48 -5.62 -7.16
CA GLU A 133 5.04 -5.41 -7.30
C GLU A 133 4.73 -4.21 -8.20
N ASP A 134 3.55 -4.19 -8.80
CA ASP A 134 3.10 -3.04 -9.55
C ASP A 134 2.79 -1.85 -8.62
N LEU A 135 2.91 -0.65 -9.18
CA LEU A 135 2.81 0.58 -8.41
C LEU A 135 1.39 0.83 -7.89
N ALA A 136 0.37 0.38 -8.62
CA ALA A 136 -1.03 0.48 -8.22
C ALA A 136 -1.29 -0.36 -6.96
N THR A 137 -0.95 -1.65 -7.03
CA THR A 137 -1.09 -2.59 -5.90
C THR A 137 -0.30 -2.11 -4.69
N THR A 138 0.93 -1.61 -4.90
CA THR A 138 1.76 -1.09 -3.79
C THR A 138 1.12 0.17 -3.17
N SER A 139 0.58 1.07 -3.98
CA SER A 139 -0.12 2.26 -3.50
C SER A 139 -1.33 1.89 -2.63
N ASP A 140 -2.18 0.96 -3.11
CA ASP A 140 -3.34 0.48 -2.35
C ASP A 140 -2.92 -0.17 -1.02
N ILE A 141 -1.89 -1.03 -1.04
CA ILE A 141 -1.40 -1.70 0.18
C ILE A 141 -0.97 -0.67 1.23
N VAL A 142 -0.18 0.32 0.82
CA VAL A 142 0.36 1.32 1.76
C VAL A 142 -0.74 2.25 2.25
N THR A 143 -1.57 2.80 1.36
CA THR A 143 -2.63 3.74 1.74
C THR A 143 -3.69 3.10 2.63
N ASP A 144 -4.12 1.88 2.31
CA ASP A 144 -5.10 1.13 3.09
C ASP A 144 -4.57 0.79 4.48
N ALA A 145 -3.32 0.29 4.55
CA ALA A 145 -2.73 -0.10 5.82
C ALA A 145 -2.48 1.12 6.73
N LEU A 146 -1.91 2.21 6.21
CA LEU A 146 -1.70 3.44 7.00
C LEU A 146 -3.03 3.97 7.54
N THR A 147 -4.06 4.02 6.71
CA THR A 147 -5.41 4.44 7.15
C THR A 147 -5.94 3.52 8.26
N ALA A 148 -5.83 2.20 8.10
CA ALA A 148 -6.33 1.21 9.05
C ALA A 148 -5.60 1.23 10.41
N PHE A 149 -4.30 1.54 10.42
CA PHE A 149 -3.49 1.72 11.63
C PHE A 149 -3.59 3.13 12.22
N GLY A 150 -4.27 4.08 11.54
CA GLY A 150 -4.34 5.47 11.98
C GLY A 150 -3.01 6.22 11.84
N LEU A 151 -2.14 5.75 10.93
CA LEU A 151 -0.86 6.37 10.61
C LEU A 151 -1.04 7.47 9.56
N SER A 152 -0.06 8.36 9.47
CA SER A 152 -0.04 9.46 8.51
C SER A 152 0.68 9.08 7.21
N ALA A 153 0.51 9.88 6.17
CA ALA A 153 1.23 9.69 4.91
C ALA A 153 2.75 9.78 5.04
N SER A 154 3.25 10.59 6.00
CA SER A 154 4.67 10.70 6.31
C SER A 154 5.28 9.38 6.86
N ASP A 155 4.45 8.46 7.36
CA ASP A 155 4.88 7.14 7.83
C ASP A 155 5.07 6.13 6.67
N SER A 156 4.77 6.52 5.42
CA SER A 156 4.82 5.63 4.24
C SER A 156 6.19 5.00 4.03
N THR A 157 7.27 5.78 4.18
CA THR A 157 8.63 5.25 4.02
C THR A 157 8.94 4.23 5.11
N HIS A 158 8.59 4.52 6.36
CA HIS A 158 8.78 3.60 7.47
C HIS A 158 7.97 2.31 7.29
N PHE A 159 6.69 2.42 6.91
CA PHE A 159 5.84 1.26 6.64
C PHE A 159 6.36 0.44 5.43
N ALA A 160 6.85 1.11 4.39
CA ALA A 160 7.48 0.44 3.25
C ALA A 160 8.72 -0.37 3.68
N ASP A 161 9.55 0.18 4.56
CA ASP A 161 10.72 -0.51 5.11
C ASP A 161 10.33 -1.74 5.95
N VAL A 162 9.26 -1.63 6.75
CA VAL A 162 8.70 -2.75 7.53
C VAL A 162 8.27 -3.88 6.60
N LEU A 163 7.51 -3.57 5.53
CA LEU A 163 7.06 -4.56 4.55
C LEU A 163 8.23 -5.19 3.77
N ALA A 164 9.18 -4.37 3.32
CA ALA A 164 10.34 -4.84 2.60
C ALA A 164 11.20 -5.79 3.47
N LYS A 165 11.45 -5.39 4.71
CA LYS A 165 12.21 -6.19 5.67
C LYS A 165 11.50 -7.51 6.02
N ALA A 166 10.21 -7.46 6.35
CA ALA A 166 9.44 -8.65 6.69
C ALA A 166 9.33 -9.62 5.50
N SER A 167 9.11 -9.11 4.28
CA SER A 167 9.04 -9.94 3.07
C SER A 167 10.39 -10.56 2.69
N SER A 168 11.51 -9.94 3.06
CA SER A 168 12.85 -10.51 2.82
C SER A 168 13.28 -11.55 3.86
N ASN A 169 12.71 -11.48 5.08
CA ASN A 169 13.05 -12.35 6.20
C ASN A 169 12.08 -13.53 6.39
N ALA A 170 10.99 -13.58 5.65
CA ALA A 170 9.98 -14.61 5.76
C ALA A 170 9.59 -15.17 4.38
N ASN A 171 8.99 -16.36 4.36
CA ASN A 171 8.55 -17.00 3.13
C ASN A 171 7.26 -16.34 2.58
N THR A 172 7.33 -15.06 2.22
CA THR A 172 6.22 -14.26 1.70
C THR A 172 6.73 -13.21 0.73
N ASN A 173 5.83 -12.36 0.22
CA ASN A 173 6.15 -11.17 -0.56
C ASN A 173 5.26 -10.00 -0.15
N VAL A 174 5.54 -8.80 -0.65
CA VAL A 174 4.80 -7.58 -0.31
C VAL A 174 3.32 -7.68 -0.67
N GLY A 175 2.98 -8.25 -1.83
CA GLY A 175 1.58 -8.44 -2.26
C GLY A 175 0.81 -9.36 -1.31
N MET A 176 1.40 -10.50 -0.92
CA MET A 176 0.80 -11.42 0.06
C MET A 176 0.65 -10.78 1.44
N MET A 177 1.62 -9.98 1.87
CA MET A 177 1.53 -9.23 3.13
C MET A 177 0.42 -8.18 3.07
N GLY A 178 0.34 -7.44 1.97
CA GLY A 178 -0.74 -6.48 1.73
C GLY A 178 -2.12 -7.12 1.79
N GLU A 179 -2.28 -8.28 1.13
CA GLU A 179 -3.53 -9.06 1.23
C GLU A 179 -3.85 -9.48 2.66
N THR A 180 -2.84 -9.81 3.47
CA THR A 180 -3.04 -10.12 4.90
C THR A 180 -3.47 -8.87 5.67
N PHE A 181 -2.82 -7.72 5.44
CA PHE A 181 -3.12 -6.46 6.12
C PHE A 181 -4.55 -5.98 5.85
N LYS A 182 -5.12 -6.18 4.67
CA LYS A 182 -6.53 -5.84 4.37
C LYS A 182 -7.51 -6.45 5.39
N TYR A 183 -7.20 -7.64 5.89
CA TYR A 183 -8.06 -8.33 6.87
C TYR A 183 -7.73 -7.97 8.32
N VAL A 184 -6.45 -7.80 8.64
CA VAL A 184 -6.00 -7.69 10.04
C VAL A 184 -5.84 -6.24 10.50
N ALA A 185 -5.40 -5.33 9.63
CA ALA A 185 -5.06 -3.97 10.02
C ALA A 185 -6.20 -3.19 10.70
N PRO A 186 -7.47 -3.26 10.26
CA PRO A 186 -8.54 -2.56 10.94
C PRO A 186 -8.75 -3.00 12.40
N VAL A 187 -8.57 -4.30 12.70
CA VAL A 187 -8.69 -4.83 14.06
C VAL A 187 -7.44 -4.55 14.86
N ALA A 188 -6.28 -4.74 14.27
CA ALA A 188 -4.99 -4.47 14.91
C ALA A 188 -4.85 -2.99 15.29
N GLY A 189 -5.16 -2.07 14.37
CA GLY A 189 -5.17 -0.63 14.63
C GLY A 189 -6.15 -0.23 15.73
N ALA A 190 -7.37 -0.79 15.74
CA ALA A 190 -8.35 -0.55 16.79
C ALA A 190 -7.89 -1.06 18.18
N LEU A 191 -7.03 -2.08 18.22
CA LEU A 191 -6.42 -2.61 19.46
C LEU A 191 -5.12 -1.88 19.83
N GLY A 192 -4.63 -0.97 18.98
CA GLY A 192 -3.38 -0.24 19.20
C GLY A 192 -2.13 -1.08 18.94
N PHE A 193 -2.23 -2.16 18.16
CA PHE A 193 -1.07 -2.94 17.74
C PHE A 193 -0.31 -2.23 16.63
N SER A 194 1.01 -2.33 16.63
CA SER A 194 1.85 -1.73 15.60
C SER A 194 1.87 -2.55 14.31
N ALA A 195 2.22 -1.88 13.20
CA ALA A 195 2.39 -2.54 11.91
C ALA A 195 3.56 -3.52 11.94
N GLU A 196 4.63 -3.21 12.68
CA GLU A 196 5.81 -4.04 12.88
C GLU A 196 5.49 -5.36 13.57
N ASP A 197 4.76 -5.28 14.69
CA ASP A 197 4.34 -6.47 15.43
C ASP A 197 3.44 -7.36 14.57
N CYS A 198 2.53 -6.74 13.80
CA CYS A 198 1.68 -7.46 12.85
C CYS A 198 2.50 -8.09 11.72
N ALA A 199 3.49 -7.38 11.18
CA ALA A 199 4.38 -7.91 10.14
C ALA A 199 5.18 -9.11 10.65
N THR A 200 5.64 -9.07 11.90
CA THR A 200 6.30 -10.20 12.57
C THR A 200 5.36 -11.41 12.65
N ALA A 201 4.14 -11.24 13.16
CA ALA A 201 3.15 -12.31 13.23
C ALA A 201 2.83 -12.93 11.86
N ILE A 202 2.69 -12.08 10.84
CA ILE A 202 2.47 -12.48 9.43
C ILE A 202 3.66 -13.30 8.92
N GLY A 203 4.90 -12.86 9.19
CA GLY A 203 6.11 -13.56 8.80
C GLY A 203 6.21 -14.97 9.41
N LEU A 204 5.94 -15.10 10.71
CA LEU A 204 5.91 -16.39 11.40
C LEU A 204 4.89 -17.37 10.82
N MET A 205 3.71 -16.87 10.50
CA MET A 205 2.66 -17.66 9.83
C MET A 205 3.07 -18.05 8.40
N ALA A 206 3.70 -17.13 7.67
CA ALA A 206 4.18 -17.36 6.31
C ALA A 206 5.27 -18.43 6.23
N ASN A 207 6.17 -18.49 7.20
CA ASN A 207 7.19 -19.54 7.32
C ASN A 207 6.56 -20.93 7.51
N SER A 208 5.36 -20.98 8.11
CA SER A 208 4.56 -22.21 8.24
C SER A 208 3.61 -22.45 7.05
N GLY A 209 3.70 -21.67 5.98
CA GLY A 209 2.89 -21.82 4.77
C GLY A 209 1.51 -21.14 4.82
N ILE A 210 1.19 -20.39 5.89
CA ILE A 210 -0.09 -19.69 6.04
C ILE A 210 0.12 -18.23 5.60
N LYS A 211 -0.45 -17.85 4.45
CA LYS A 211 -0.14 -16.60 3.74
C LYS A 211 -1.41 -15.88 3.27
N ALA A 212 -1.25 -14.63 2.87
CA ALA A 212 -2.28 -13.81 2.23
C ALA A 212 -3.59 -13.78 3.04
N SER A 213 -4.74 -13.92 2.41
CA SER A 213 -6.06 -13.87 3.05
C SER A 213 -6.25 -14.89 4.17
N GLN A 214 -5.60 -16.07 4.09
CA GLN A 214 -5.66 -17.09 5.13
C GLN A 214 -4.97 -16.59 6.43
N ALA A 215 -3.79 -15.98 6.32
CA ALA A 215 -3.10 -15.38 7.46
C ALA A 215 -3.92 -14.23 8.06
N GLY A 216 -4.45 -13.35 7.21
CA GLY A 216 -5.27 -12.22 7.64
C GLY A 216 -6.54 -12.63 8.37
N THR A 217 -7.25 -13.62 7.84
CA THR A 217 -8.46 -14.15 8.47
C THR A 217 -8.13 -14.81 9.81
N SER A 218 -7.02 -15.58 9.89
CA SER A 218 -6.59 -16.22 11.12
C SER A 218 -6.21 -15.19 12.19
N LEU A 219 -5.38 -14.22 11.88
CA LEU A 219 -4.99 -13.17 12.83
C LEU A 219 -6.19 -12.34 13.29
N ARG A 220 -7.06 -11.94 12.37
CA ARG A 220 -8.30 -11.23 12.71
C ARG A 220 -9.17 -12.04 13.68
N SER A 221 -9.31 -13.35 13.46
CA SER A 221 -10.08 -14.23 14.35
C SER A 221 -9.44 -14.29 15.73
N ILE A 222 -8.14 -14.51 15.82
CA ILE A 222 -7.39 -14.56 17.08
C ILE A 222 -7.58 -13.25 17.86
N PHE A 223 -7.32 -12.10 17.23
CA PHE A 223 -7.44 -10.80 17.88
C PHE A 223 -8.87 -10.50 18.36
N THR A 224 -9.87 -10.73 17.51
CA THR A 224 -11.27 -10.47 17.84
C THR A 224 -11.74 -11.35 19.01
N ARG A 225 -11.37 -12.65 19.01
CA ARG A 225 -11.77 -13.59 20.07
C ARG A 225 -11.09 -13.28 21.39
N MET A 226 -9.81 -12.91 21.37
CA MET A 226 -9.08 -12.52 22.58
C MET A 226 -9.54 -11.15 23.11
N ALA A 227 -9.88 -10.19 22.26
CA ALA A 227 -10.37 -8.86 22.66
C ALA A 227 -11.78 -8.89 23.26
N LYS A 228 -12.63 -9.83 22.78
CA LYS A 228 -13.99 -10.04 23.30
C LYS A 228 -14.19 -11.54 23.61
N PRO A 229 -13.58 -12.04 24.69
CA PRO A 229 -13.58 -13.46 24.95
C PRO A 229 -14.95 -14.01 25.37
N THR A 230 -15.31 -15.17 24.81
CA THR A 230 -16.35 -16.02 25.40
C THR A 230 -15.83 -16.66 26.69
N LYS A 231 -16.69 -17.32 27.46
CA LYS A 231 -16.26 -18.06 28.67
C LYS A 231 -15.19 -19.09 28.36
N GLU A 232 -15.27 -19.76 27.22
CA GLU A 232 -14.30 -20.75 26.77
C GLU A 232 -12.93 -20.09 26.45
N VAL A 233 -12.94 -19.00 25.68
CA VAL A 233 -11.72 -18.23 25.35
C VAL A 233 -11.09 -17.66 26.60
N GLN A 234 -11.88 -17.07 27.52
CA GLN A 234 -11.37 -16.54 28.77
C GLN A 234 -10.74 -17.64 29.63
N GLY A 235 -11.40 -18.80 29.73
CA GLY A 235 -10.85 -19.94 30.46
C GLY A 235 -9.52 -20.44 29.87
N ALA A 236 -9.37 -20.44 28.54
CA ALA A 236 -8.12 -20.78 27.88
C ALA A 236 -7.04 -19.70 28.14
N MET A 237 -7.39 -18.42 28.09
CA MET A 237 -6.47 -17.31 28.42
C MET A 237 -5.99 -17.41 29.87
N ASP A 238 -6.89 -17.65 30.82
CA ASP A 238 -6.56 -17.77 32.24
C ASP A 238 -5.66 -18.99 32.50
N ALA A 239 -5.96 -20.13 31.87
CA ALA A 239 -5.15 -21.35 32.01
C ALA A 239 -3.72 -21.19 31.46
N LEU A 240 -3.55 -20.35 30.44
CA LEU A 240 -2.27 -20.06 29.80
C LEU A 240 -1.54 -18.84 30.42
N GLY A 241 -2.19 -18.12 31.33
CA GLY A 241 -1.67 -16.89 31.93
C GLY A 241 -1.58 -15.72 30.95
N ILE A 242 -2.48 -15.66 29.96
CA ILE A 242 -2.49 -14.65 28.90
C ILE A 242 -3.43 -13.52 29.30
N SER A 243 -2.95 -12.28 29.20
CA SER A 243 -3.76 -11.05 29.32
C SER A 243 -3.39 -10.10 28.19
N LEU A 244 -4.38 -9.43 27.63
CA LEU A 244 -4.15 -8.36 26.67
C LEU A 244 -3.76 -7.02 27.31
N THR A 245 -3.99 -6.90 28.63
CA THR A 245 -3.69 -5.68 29.38
C THR A 245 -2.58 -5.89 30.40
N LYS A 246 -1.84 -4.83 30.68
CA LYS A 246 -0.87 -4.74 31.75
C LYS A 246 -1.58 -4.50 33.09
N SER A 247 -0.83 -4.54 34.18
CA SER A 247 -1.36 -4.30 35.55
C SER A 247 -1.89 -2.88 35.74
N ASP A 248 -1.43 -1.92 34.94
CA ASP A 248 -1.90 -0.53 34.94
C ASP A 248 -3.15 -0.30 34.08
N GLY A 249 -3.66 -1.35 33.43
CA GLY A 249 -4.81 -1.32 32.54
C GLY A 249 -4.51 -0.93 31.09
N SER A 250 -3.27 -0.59 30.75
CA SER A 250 -2.87 -0.32 29.35
C SER A 250 -2.83 -1.61 28.53
N MET A 251 -3.04 -1.49 27.21
CA MET A 251 -2.87 -2.61 26.28
C MET A 251 -1.39 -3.02 26.22
N LYS A 252 -1.15 -4.33 26.14
CA LYS A 252 0.16 -4.89 25.77
C LYS A 252 0.38 -4.69 24.27
N SER A 253 1.65 -4.58 23.86
CA SER A 253 1.99 -4.72 22.44
C SER A 253 1.67 -6.13 21.95
N LEU A 254 1.48 -6.29 20.64
CA LEU A 254 1.25 -7.62 20.06
C LEU A 254 2.47 -8.54 20.31
N ASN A 255 3.68 -7.97 20.30
CA ASN A 255 4.89 -8.71 20.62
C ASN A 255 4.86 -9.27 22.05
N GLU A 256 4.49 -8.45 23.06
CA GLU A 256 4.32 -8.92 24.44
C GLU A 256 3.29 -10.06 24.54
N ILE A 257 2.18 -9.94 23.80
CA ILE A 257 1.14 -10.99 23.77
C ILE A 257 1.66 -12.27 23.11
N MET A 258 2.41 -12.16 22.00
CA MET A 258 3.02 -13.33 21.34
C MET A 258 4.04 -14.03 22.27
N VAL A 259 4.83 -13.27 23.03
CA VAL A 259 5.75 -13.83 24.04
C VAL A 259 4.96 -14.60 25.12
N ASP A 260 3.89 -14.02 25.65
CA ASP A 260 3.03 -14.67 26.64
C ASP A 260 2.39 -15.95 26.08
N LEU A 261 1.88 -15.91 24.82
CA LEU A 261 1.36 -17.07 24.12
C LEU A 261 2.41 -18.18 24.03
N ARG A 262 3.61 -17.88 23.53
CA ARG A 262 4.69 -18.85 23.38
C ARG A 262 5.04 -19.47 24.73
N LYS A 263 5.13 -18.67 25.79
CA LYS A 263 5.41 -19.11 27.16
C LYS A 263 4.28 -20.03 27.69
N GLY A 264 3.02 -19.62 27.54
CA GLY A 264 1.87 -20.41 27.99
C GLY A 264 1.78 -21.78 27.30
N PHE A 265 2.15 -21.82 26.01
CA PHE A 265 2.13 -23.06 25.22
C PHE A 265 3.35 -23.97 25.41
N SER A 266 4.46 -23.46 25.94
CA SER A 266 5.76 -24.18 26.01
C SER A 266 5.70 -25.50 26.79
N GLY A 267 4.90 -25.56 27.85
CA GLY A 267 4.77 -26.75 28.71
C GLY A 267 3.69 -27.76 28.31
N LEU A 268 2.95 -27.48 27.22
CA LEU A 268 1.79 -28.28 26.82
C LEU A 268 2.18 -29.44 25.91
N THR A 269 1.44 -30.56 26.05
CA THR A 269 1.49 -31.66 25.07
C THR A 269 0.90 -31.21 23.71
N GLN A 270 1.17 -31.95 22.64
CA GLN A 270 0.66 -31.62 21.31
C GLN A 270 -0.88 -31.55 21.24
N ASP A 271 -1.57 -32.48 21.94
CA ASP A 271 -3.02 -32.48 22.04
C ASP A 271 -3.54 -31.24 22.79
N GLN A 272 -2.92 -30.89 23.92
CA GLN A 272 -3.27 -29.68 24.66
C GLN A 272 -3.01 -28.40 23.86
N LYS A 273 -1.89 -28.34 23.10
CA LYS A 273 -1.62 -27.21 22.19
C LYS A 273 -2.72 -27.05 21.16
N ALA A 274 -3.15 -28.14 20.53
CA ALA A 274 -4.22 -28.10 19.53
C ALA A 274 -5.55 -27.65 20.17
N GLN A 275 -5.92 -28.15 21.34
CA GLN A 275 -7.14 -27.76 22.06
C GLN A 275 -7.11 -26.27 22.45
N MET A 276 -6.02 -25.77 23.03
CA MET A 276 -5.88 -24.37 23.43
C MET A 276 -5.86 -23.43 22.22
N ALA A 277 -5.18 -23.82 21.13
CA ALA A 277 -5.14 -23.02 19.92
C ALA A 277 -6.54 -22.95 19.25
N ALA A 278 -7.29 -24.05 19.23
CA ALA A 278 -8.67 -24.06 18.76
C ALA A 278 -9.61 -23.24 19.65
N ALA A 279 -9.42 -23.29 20.96
CA ALA A 279 -10.20 -22.48 21.90
C ALA A 279 -9.95 -20.98 21.70
N LEU A 280 -8.68 -20.54 21.59
CA LEU A 280 -8.32 -19.14 21.42
C LEU A 280 -8.66 -18.60 20.03
N GLY A 281 -8.24 -19.27 18.96
CA GLY A 281 -8.35 -18.78 17.60
C GLY A 281 -9.62 -19.20 16.86
N GLY A 282 -10.28 -20.27 17.33
CA GLY A 282 -11.27 -21.00 16.54
C GLY A 282 -10.61 -22.07 15.66
N GLN A 283 -11.42 -22.99 15.12
CA GLN A 283 -10.94 -24.08 14.29
C GLN A 283 -10.18 -23.57 13.04
N GLU A 284 -10.68 -22.48 12.44
CA GLU A 284 -10.11 -21.89 11.22
C GLU A 284 -8.74 -21.22 11.47
N ALA A 285 -8.52 -20.67 12.67
CA ALA A 285 -7.29 -19.96 13.00
C ALA A 285 -6.33 -20.78 13.87
N MET A 286 -6.68 -22.00 14.23
CA MET A 286 -5.86 -22.89 15.05
C MET A 286 -4.45 -23.06 14.46
N SER A 287 -4.36 -23.34 13.15
CA SER A 287 -3.07 -23.53 12.48
C SER A 287 -2.22 -22.26 12.49
N GLY A 288 -2.85 -21.09 12.33
CA GLY A 288 -2.17 -19.78 12.37
C GLY A 288 -1.60 -19.48 13.76
N LEU A 289 -2.36 -19.76 14.83
CA LEU A 289 -1.88 -19.59 16.19
C LEU A 289 -0.75 -20.58 16.51
N LEU A 290 -0.88 -21.84 16.07
CA LEU A 290 0.18 -22.84 16.25
C LEU A 290 1.46 -22.47 15.49
N ALA A 291 1.37 -21.82 14.33
CA ALA A 291 2.53 -21.29 13.61
C ALA A 291 3.29 -20.26 14.45
N ILE A 292 2.59 -19.35 15.11
CA ILE A 292 3.20 -18.32 15.97
C ILE A 292 3.84 -18.93 17.22
N VAL A 293 3.12 -19.82 17.94
CA VAL A 293 3.60 -20.35 19.22
C VAL A 293 4.70 -21.42 19.09
N ASN A 294 4.80 -22.08 17.94
CA ASN A 294 5.82 -23.09 17.66
C ASN A 294 6.98 -22.53 16.80
N ALA A 295 6.97 -21.27 16.44
CA ALA A 295 8.09 -20.64 15.72
C ALA A 295 9.41 -20.79 16.51
N SER A 296 10.52 -20.91 15.80
CA SER A 296 11.84 -20.94 16.45
C SER A 296 12.16 -19.58 17.10
N ASP A 297 13.09 -19.56 18.04
CA ASP A 297 13.53 -18.30 18.64
C ASP A 297 14.26 -17.43 17.60
N ASP A 298 14.93 -18.05 16.65
CA ASP A 298 15.62 -17.36 15.55
C ASP A 298 14.61 -16.68 14.58
N ASP A 299 13.46 -17.30 14.32
CA ASP A 299 12.39 -16.69 13.49
C ASP A 299 11.63 -15.59 14.24
N PHE A 300 11.61 -15.66 15.58
CA PHE A 300 10.84 -14.72 16.41
C PHE A 300 11.62 -13.44 16.73
N ASN A 301 12.95 -13.50 16.87
CA ASN A 301 13.84 -12.38 17.22
C ASN A 301 14.41 -11.69 15.98
#